data_1d6be9a8010345f74dbce4e30acc6aac
#
_entry.id   1d6be9a8010345f74dbce4e30acc6aac
#
_cell.length_a   1.000
_cell.length_b   1.000
_cell.length_c   1.000
_cell.angle_alpha   90.00
_cell.angle_beta   90.00
_cell.angle_gamma   90.00
#
_symmetry.space_group_name_H-M   'P 1'
#
loop_
_entity.id
_entity.type
_entity.pdbx_description
1 polymer ?
#
loop_
_entity_poly.entity_id
_entity_poly.type
_entity_poly.pdbx_seq_one_letter_code
_entity_poly.pdbx_strand_id
1 'polypeptide(L)'
;PIRETELLEMILKYLPEELVCENGGQGIEKSQDAQDMEQPEVGGEGAEPLQRLEQLEGLDVKTGLIYCMNEEDFYIEMLQEFLQADKASQLKHFLAEEDWDNYRTTVHALKSTSLTIGAAHLSGEAKALEMAAKEGNMDYIRSHHDGVMDEYKELTDHLKEILENGAETSV
;
A
#
# COMPACT_ATOMS: atom_id res chain seq x y z
N PRO A 1 -34.12 -6.62 12.53
CA PRO A 1 -33.28 -5.85 11.60
C PRO A 1 -32.58 -4.76 12.38
N ILE A 2 -31.24 -4.82 12.39
CA ILE A 2 -30.38 -3.83 13.02
C ILE A 2 -30.57 -2.52 12.24
N ARG A 3 -30.85 -1.43 12.92
CA ARG A 3 -31.02 -0.13 12.28
C ARG A 3 -29.64 0.41 11.91
N GLU A 4 -29.50 1.04 10.74
CA GLU A 4 -28.25 1.62 10.26
C GLU A 4 -27.56 2.54 11.29
N THR A 5 -28.35 3.24 12.09
CA THR A 5 -27.87 4.10 13.19
C THR A 5 -27.20 3.32 14.32
N GLU A 6 -27.71 2.14 14.68
CA GLU A 6 -27.12 1.29 15.73
C GLU A 6 -25.80 0.65 15.25
N LEU A 7 -25.69 0.34 13.97
CA LEU A 7 -24.46 -0.17 13.37
C LEU A 7 -23.37 0.93 13.32
N LEU A 8 -23.75 2.16 12.95
CA LEU A 8 -22.84 3.31 12.93
C LEU A 8 -22.34 3.66 14.34
N GLU A 9 -23.19 3.67 15.35
CA GLU A 9 -22.78 3.89 16.74
C GLU A 9 -21.84 2.81 17.25
N MET A 10 -22.07 1.54 16.86
CA MET A 10 -21.21 0.44 17.23
C MET A 10 -19.83 0.52 16.55
N ILE A 11 -19.78 0.90 15.28
CA ILE A 11 -18.54 1.12 14.53
C ILE A 11 -17.76 2.29 15.13
N LEU A 12 -18.40 3.43 15.42
CA LEU A 12 -17.74 4.60 16.01
C LEU A 12 -17.19 4.33 17.42
N LYS A 13 -17.79 3.42 18.18
CA LYS A 13 -17.32 3.03 19.51
C LYS A 13 -16.02 2.21 19.49
N TYR A 14 -15.75 1.51 18.40
CA TYR A 14 -14.56 0.63 18.26
C TYR A 14 -13.51 1.17 17.30
N LEU A 15 -13.77 2.31 16.62
CA LEU A 15 -12.74 2.99 15.86
C LEU A 15 -11.91 3.89 16.81
N PRO A 16 -10.59 3.88 16.69
CA PRO A 16 -9.74 4.88 17.33
C PRO A 16 -10.15 6.29 16.87
N GLU A 17 -10.18 7.25 17.79
CA GLU A 17 -10.61 8.63 17.52
C GLU A 17 -9.81 9.30 16.38
N GLU A 18 -8.63 8.81 16.07
CA GLU A 18 -7.75 9.31 15.01
C GLU A 18 -8.24 9.01 13.57
N LEU A 19 -9.22 8.13 13.41
CA LEU A 19 -9.78 7.76 12.09
C LEU A 19 -11.12 8.43 11.78
N VAL A 20 -11.65 9.25 12.68
CA VAL A 20 -12.89 10.02 12.46
C VAL A 20 -12.51 11.39 11.92
N CYS A 21 -12.44 11.55 10.61
CA CYS A 21 -12.35 12.85 9.96
C CYS A 21 -13.71 13.53 10.00
N GLU A 22 -13.97 14.38 10.99
CA GLU A 22 -15.04 15.37 10.91
C GLU A 22 -14.65 16.46 9.91
N ASN A 23 -15.41 16.55 8.84
CA ASN A 23 -15.35 17.65 7.88
C ASN A 23 -15.93 18.91 8.52
N GLY A 24 -15.07 19.78 9.05
CA GLY A 24 -15.49 21.08 9.59
C GLY A 24 -14.27 21.88 10.05
N GLY A 25 -13.89 22.88 9.24
CA GLY A 25 -12.67 23.67 9.44
C GLY A 25 -12.68 24.53 10.70
N GLN A 26 -11.50 24.79 11.16
CA GLN A 26 -10.89 26.03 11.65
C GLN A 26 -9.86 25.78 12.75
N GLY A 27 -8.68 26.36 12.54
CA GLY A 27 -7.86 26.90 13.62
C GLY A 27 -6.86 25.95 14.26
N ILE A 28 -5.68 25.83 13.66
CA ILE A 28 -4.50 25.26 14.32
C ILE A 28 -3.82 26.39 15.10
N GLU A 29 -3.94 26.40 16.40
CA GLU A 29 -3.00 27.14 17.27
C GLU A 29 -1.79 26.24 17.58
N LYS A 30 -0.62 26.80 17.27
CA LYS A 30 0.70 26.25 17.57
C LYS A 30 0.92 26.13 19.07
N SER A 31 1.23 24.95 19.55
CA SER A 31 1.98 24.81 20.79
C SER A 31 3.37 24.26 20.45
N GLN A 32 4.35 25.13 20.64
CA GLN A 32 5.77 24.80 20.68
C GLN A 32 6.05 24.06 21.98
N ASP A 33 6.54 22.86 21.88
CA ASP A 33 7.55 22.34 22.82
C ASP A 33 8.45 21.37 22.06
N ALA A 34 9.57 21.94 21.65
CA ALA A 34 10.70 21.19 21.14
C ALA A 34 11.38 20.51 22.34
N GLN A 35 11.36 19.20 22.37
CA GLN A 35 12.37 18.43 23.08
C GLN A 35 13.10 17.56 22.10
N ASP A 36 14.39 17.91 21.94
CA ASP A 36 15.46 17.13 21.38
C ASP A 36 15.26 15.63 21.64
N MET A 37 14.99 14.87 20.58
CA MET A 37 15.32 13.47 20.53
C MET A 37 16.29 13.29 19.39
N GLU A 38 17.52 13.06 19.75
CA GLU A 38 18.63 12.65 18.92
C GLU A 38 18.16 11.61 17.90
N GLN A 39 18.37 11.92 16.63
CA GLN A 39 18.28 10.97 15.55
C GLN A 39 19.38 9.91 15.77
N PRO A 40 19.09 8.62 15.84
CA PRO A 40 20.13 7.63 15.67
C PRO A 40 20.52 7.65 14.20
N GLU A 41 21.74 8.06 13.91
CA GLU A 41 22.40 7.81 12.64
C GLU A 41 22.47 6.30 12.44
N VAL A 42 21.65 5.76 11.53
CA VAL A 42 21.71 4.34 11.16
C VAL A 42 22.24 4.23 9.73
N GLY A 43 23.55 4.34 9.63
CA GLY A 43 24.31 3.70 8.59
C GLY A 43 24.96 2.46 9.20
N GLY A 44 24.43 1.26 9.00
CA GLY A 44 25.01 0.03 9.52
C GLY A 44 24.39 -1.19 8.83
N GLU A 45 25.25 -2.00 8.19
CA GLU A 45 24.95 -3.37 7.78
C GLU A 45 24.44 -4.13 9.02
N GLY A 46 23.14 -4.47 9.04
CA GLY A 46 22.50 -5.18 10.16
C GLY A 46 21.18 -4.58 10.66
N ALA A 47 20.65 -3.54 10.01
CA ALA A 47 19.33 -3.04 10.35
C ALA A 47 18.26 -4.10 10.07
N GLU A 48 17.36 -4.34 11.05
CA GLU A 48 16.20 -5.22 10.92
C GLU A 48 15.44 -4.91 9.61
N PRO A 49 14.89 -5.91 8.90
CA PRO A 49 14.18 -5.70 7.63
C PRO A 49 13.12 -4.60 7.68
N LEU A 50 12.41 -4.48 8.80
CA LEU A 50 11.40 -3.43 9.01
C LEU A 50 11.97 -2.02 8.99
N GLN A 51 13.13 -1.78 9.62
CA GLN A 51 13.77 -0.46 9.62
C GLN A 51 14.19 -0.04 8.20
N ARG A 52 14.60 -1.00 7.38
CA ARG A 52 14.94 -0.75 5.97
C ARG A 52 13.70 -0.48 5.12
N LEU A 53 12.60 -1.18 5.40
CA LEU A 53 11.29 -0.97 4.75
C LEU A 53 10.71 0.41 5.09
N GLU A 54 10.88 0.91 6.32
CA GLU A 54 10.41 2.26 6.72
C GLU A 54 11.09 3.40 5.95
N GLN A 55 12.25 3.14 5.35
CA GLN A 55 12.99 4.11 4.54
C GLN A 55 12.60 4.05 3.05
N LEU A 56 11.79 3.08 2.66
CA LEU A 56 11.39 2.90 1.27
C LEU A 56 10.32 3.92 0.89
N GLU A 57 10.65 4.77 -0.07
CA GLU A 57 9.70 5.75 -0.61
C GLU A 57 8.51 5.04 -1.28
N GLY A 58 7.31 5.51 -1.02
CA GLY A 58 6.08 4.93 -1.54
C GLY A 58 5.48 3.79 -0.71
N LEU A 59 6.16 3.37 0.40
CA LEU A 59 5.67 2.33 1.30
C LEU A 59 5.46 2.89 2.71
N ASP A 60 4.22 2.92 3.19
CA ASP A 60 3.88 3.24 4.56
C ASP A 60 3.78 1.97 5.41
N VAL A 61 4.91 1.58 6.01
CA VAL A 61 5.02 0.37 6.85
C VAL A 61 4.04 0.39 8.02
N LYS A 62 3.79 1.56 8.62
CA LYS A 62 2.86 1.69 9.75
C LYS A 62 1.44 1.37 9.33
N THR A 63 1.00 1.89 8.20
CA THR A 63 -0.30 1.56 7.63
C THR A 63 -0.38 0.08 7.26
N GLY A 64 0.66 -0.48 6.64
CA GLY A 64 0.72 -1.91 6.32
C GLY A 64 0.62 -2.79 7.56
N LEU A 65 1.33 -2.47 8.63
CA LEU A 65 1.26 -3.18 9.91
C LEU A 65 -0.15 -3.15 10.52
N ILE A 66 -0.85 -2.00 10.45
CA ILE A 66 -2.24 -1.91 10.93
C ILE A 66 -3.15 -2.91 10.20
N TYR A 67 -3.02 -3.04 8.88
CA TYR A 67 -3.77 -4.03 8.09
C TYR A 67 -3.38 -5.47 8.44
N CYS A 68 -2.15 -5.69 8.91
CA CYS A 68 -1.64 -6.97 9.37
C CYS A 68 -1.74 -7.17 10.90
N MET A 69 -2.68 -6.48 11.58
CA MET A 69 -2.96 -6.58 13.02
C MET A 69 -1.74 -6.25 13.90
N ASN A 70 -0.79 -5.45 13.40
CA ASN A 70 0.51 -5.14 14.00
C ASN A 70 1.41 -6.37 14.25
N GLU A 71 1.20 -7.45 13.47
CA GLU A 71 2.04 -8.65 13.50
C GLU A 71 3.11 -8.52 12.41
N GLU A 72 4.36 -8.34 12.83
CA GLU A 72 5.49 -8.09 11.93
C GLU A 72 5.75 -9.27 10.98
N ASP A 73 5.73 -10.49 11.51
CA ASP A 73 5.93 -11.70 10.70
C ASP A 73 4.86 -11.83 9.61
N PHE A 74 3.60 -11.54 9.97
CA PHE A 74 2.49 -11.57 9.02
C PHE A 74 2.63 -10.47 7.96
N TYR A 75 3.11 -9.27 8.34
CA TYR A 75 3.37 -8.20 7.38
C TYR A 75 4.47 -8.59 6.37
N ILE A 76 5.57 -9.19 6.84
CA ILE A 76 6.64 -9.68 5.96
C ILE A 76 6.11 -10.78 5.02
N GLU A 77 5.28 -11.70 5.50
CA GLU A 77 4.63 -12.73 4.69
C GLU A 77 3.75 -12.11 3.59
N MET A 78 2.95 -11.08 3.91
CA MET A 78 2.14 -10.34 2.95
C MET A 78 2.98 -9.63 1.87
N LEU A 79 4.14 -9.07 2.24
CA LEU A 79 5.09 -8.51 1.27
C LEU A 79 5.66 -9.58 0.34
N GLN A 80 5.99 -10.75 0.87
CA GLN A 80 6.47 -11.88 0.06
C GLN A 80 5.40 -12.38 -0.92
N GLU A 81 4.15 -12.49 -0.49
CA GLU A 81 3.02 -12.85 -1.37
C GLU A 81 2.82 -11.79 -2.46
N PHE A 82 2.93 -10.51 -2.12
CA PHE A 82 2.86 -9.42 -3.09
C PHE A 82 3.93 -9.55 -4.18
N LEU A 83 5.16 -9.92 -3.81
CA LEU A 83 6.26 -10.15 -4.74
C LEU A 83 6.02 -11.36 -5.66
N GLN A 84 5.44 -12.44 -5.13
CA GLN A 84 5.20 -13.68 -5.90
C GLN A 84 4.04 -13.55 -6.91
N ALA A 85 3.16 -12.58 -6.73
CA ALA A 85 1.94 -12.45 -7.51
C ALA A 85 2.14 -12.06 -8.99
N ASP A 86 3.30 -11.47 -9.34
CA ASP A 86 3.65 -11.01 -10.71
C ASP A 86 2.49 -10.37 -11.49
N LYS A 87 1.87 -9.35 -10.90
CA LYS A 87 0.72 -8.67 -11.50
C LYS A 87 1.08 -7.92 -12.78
N ALA A 88 2.34 -7.46 -12.90
CA ALA A 88 2.78 -6.73 -14.08
C ALA A 88 2.72 -7.59 -15.35
N SER A 89 3.23 -8.81 -15.31
CA SER A 89 3.18 -9.72 -16.46
C SER A 89 1.76 -10.10 -16.84
N GLN A 90 0.89 -10.35 -15.84
CA GLN A 90 -0.53 -10.65 -16.06
C GLN A 90 -1.26 -9.47 -16.73
N LEU A 91 -1.09 -8.25 -16.20
CA LEU A 91 -1.76 -7.06 -16.73
C LEU A 91 -1.27 -6.70 -18.12
N LYS A 92 0.03 -6.84 -18.39
CA LYS A 92 0.59 -6.65 -19.72
C LYS A 92 0.03 -7.64 -20.73
N HIS A 93 -0.14 -8.90 -20.33
CA HIS A 93 -0.75 -9.92 -21.17
C HIS A 93 -2.21 -9.60 -21.48
N PHE A 94 -3.04 -9.29 -20.48
CA PHE A 94 -4.45 -8.98 -20.68
C PHE A 94 -4.65 -7.69 -21.50
N LEU A 95 -3.78 -6.71 -21.36
CA LEU A 95 -3.79 -5.50 -22.18
C LEU A 95 -3.51 -5.82 -23.65
N ALA A 96 -2.52 -6.69 -23.91
CA ALA A 96 -2.17 -7.10 -25.29
C ALA A 96 -3.25 -7.92 -25.99
N GLU A 97 -3.94 -8.78 -25.23
CA GLU A 97 -5.05 -9.61 -25.72
C GLU A 97 -6.41 -8.86 -25.71
N GLU A 98 -6.43 -7.61 -25.23
CA GLU A 98 -7.66 -6.83 -25.03
C GLU A 98 -8.70 -7.55 -24.14
N ASP A 99 -8.23 -8.38 -23.21
CA ASP A 99 -9.06 -9.10 -22.24
C ASP A 99 -9.38 -8.17 -21.05
N TRP A 100 -10.36 -7.31 -21.25
CA TRP A 100 -10.72 -6.26 -20.30
C TRP A 100 -11.34 -6.78 -19.01
N ASP A 101 -11.98 -7.92 -19.02
CA ASP A 101 -12.59 -8.52 -17.82
C ASP A 101 -11.51 -9.04 -16.88
N ASN A 102 -10.53 -9.77 -17.39
CA ASN A 102 -9.38 -10.23 -16.61
C ASN A 102 -8.45 -9.08 -16.24
N TYR A 103 -8.26 -8.11 -17.12
CA TYR A 103 -7.52 -6.89 -16.80
C TYR A 103 -8.13 -6.17 -15.58
N ARG A 104 -9.44 -5.89 -15.60
CA ARG A 104 -10.16 -5.23 -14.52
C ARG A 104 -10.05 -6.01 -13.20
N THR A 105 -10.22 -7.34 -13.25
CA THR A 105 -10.12 -8.19 -12.06
C THR A 105 -8.73 -8.16 -11.47
N THR A 106 -7.69 -8.20 -12.30
CA THR A 106 -6.29 -8.18 -11.86
C THR A 106 -5.89 -6.82 -11.31
N VAL A 107 -6.34 -5.72 -11.91
CA VAL A 107 -6.13 -4.36 -11.39
C VAL A 107 -6.87 -4.16 -10.06
N HIS A 108 -8.07 -4.72 -9.91
CA HIS A 108 -8.80 -4.69 -8.63
C HIS A 108 -7.99 -5.42 -7.52
N ALA A 109 -7.41 -6.56 -7.84
CA ALA A 109 -6.55 -7.28 -6.91
C ALA A 109 -5.28 -6.48 -6.58
N LEU A 110 -4.63 -5.86 -7.59
CA LEU A 110 -3.47 -5.00 -7.39
C LEU A 110 -3.78 -3.83 -6.45
N LYS A 111 -4.90 -3.13 -6.68
CA LYS A 111 -5.37 -2.04 -5.80
C LYS A 111 -5.48 -2.49 -4.35
N SER A 112 -6.12 -3.63 -4.11
CA SER A 112 -6.37 -4.13 -2.75
C SER A 112 -5.09 -4.59 -2.06
N THR A 113 -4.23 -5.33 -2.76
CA THR A 113 -2.97 -5.83 -2.19
C THR A 113 -1.97 -4.68 -1.93
N SER A 114 -1.89 -3.70 -2.83
CA SER A 114 -1.06 -2.51 -2.63
C SER A 114 -1.49 -1.70 -1.40
N LEU A 115 -2.80 -1.54 -1.19
CA LEU A 115 -3.31 -0.87 0.01
C LEU A 115 -2.95 -1.64 1.29
N THR A 116 -3.10 -2.96 1.28
CA THR A 116 -2.81 -3.82 2.44
C THR A 116 -1.36 -3.73 2.88
N ILE A 117 -0.41 -3.63 1.96
CA ILE A 117 1.01 -3.50 2.29
C ILE A 117 1.44 -2.05 2.62
N GLY A 118 0.55 -1.07 2.49
CA GLY A 118 0.85 0.34 2.74
C GLY A 118 1.34 1.12 1.51
N ALA A 119 1.27 0.57 0.31
CA ALA A 119 1.57 1.27 -0.96
C ALA A 119 0.36 2.05 -1.47
N ALA A 120 -0.03 3.10 -0.75
CA ALA A 120 -1.26 3.85 -0.99
C ALA A 120 -1.28 4.55 -2.35
N HIS A 121 -0.15 5.07 -2.83
CA HIS A 121 -0.07 5.73 -4.14
C HIS A 121 -0.34 4.72 -5.26
N LEU A 122 0.38 3.61 -5.28
CA LEU A 122 0.16 2.52 -6.25
C LEU A 122 -1.29 2.00 -6.22
N SER A 123 -1.88 1.88 -5.04
CA SER A 123 -3.29 1.52 -4.87
C SER A 123 -4.22 2.55 -5.53
N GLY A 124 -3.92 3.85 -5.41
CA GLY A 124 -4.65 4.94 -6.05
C GLY A 124 -4.59 4.88 -7.56
N GLU A 125 -3.42 4.66 -8.13
CA GLU A 125 -3.20 4.51 -9.56
C GLU A 125 -3.91 3.26 -10.12
N ALA A 126 -3.81 2.13 -9.43
CA ALA A 126 -4.55 0.92 -9.78
C ALA A 126 -6.08 1.15 -9.74
N LYS A 127 -6.59 1.93 -8.77
CA LYS A 127 -8.00 2.32 -8.72
C LYS A 127 -8.42 3.12 -9.95
N ALA A 128 -7.58 4.04 -10.42
CA ALA A 128 -7.86 4.83 -11.63
C ALA A 128 -7.97 3.93 -12.88
N LEU A 129 -7.07 2.96 -13.04
CA LEU A 129 -7.14 1.96 -14.12
C LEU A 129 -8.39 1.07 -13.99
N GLU A 130 -8.75 0.65 -12.78
CA GLU A 130 -9.98 -0.14 -12.54
C GLU A 130 -11.23 0.64 -12.96
N MET A 131 -11.31 1.93 -12.60
CA MET A 131 -12.43 2.78 -12.98
C MET A 131 -12.50 2.98 -14.50
N ALA A 132 -11.36 3.25 -15.14
CA ALA A 132 -11.29 3.36 -16.59
C ALA A 132 -11.77 2.08 -17.29
N ALA A 133 -11.40 0.90 -16.78
CA ALA A 133 -11.86 -0.37 -17.31
C ALA A 133 -13.39 -0.56 -17.15
N LYS A 134 -13.95 -0.13 -16.00
CA LYS A 134 -15.41 -0.16 -15.76
C LYS A 134 -16.18 0.78 -16.69
N GLU A 135 -15.62 1.92 -17.00
CA GLU A 135 -16.21 2.96 -17.85
C GLU A 135 -15.98 2.71 -19.36
N GLY A 136 -15.17 1.70 -19.72
CA GLY A 136 -14.79 1.43 -21.09
C GLY A 136 -13.82 2.45 -21.69
N ASN A 137 -13.09 3.17 -20.85
CA ASN A 137 -12.09 4.17 -21.27
C ASN A 137 -10.72 3.53 -21.54
N MET A 138 -10.64 2.83 -22.68
CA MET A 138 -9.42 2.08 -23.04
C MET A 138 -8.25 2.99 -23.41
N ASP A 139 -8.50 4.21 -23.88
CA ASP A 139 -7.46 5.19 -24.18
C ASP A 139 -6.74 5.64 -22.91
N TYR A 140 -7.47 5.83 -21.81
CA TYR A 140 -6.89 6.10 -20.50
C TYR A 140 -5.99 4.95 -20.05
N ILE A 141 -6.48 3.71 -20.16
CA ILE A 141 -5.71 2.52 -19.77
C ILE A 141 -4.42 2.45 -20.57
N ARG A 142 -4.47 2.56 -21.90
CA ARG A 142 -3.28 2.49 -22.77
C ARG A 142 -2.26 3.57 -22.48
N SER A 143 -2.71 4.76 -22.04
CA SER A 143 -1.81 5.88 -21.76
C SER A 143 -1.19 5.85 -20.35
N HIS A 144 -1.82 5.18 -19.38
CA HIS A 144 -1.37 5.18 -17.98
C HIS A 144 -0.84 3.81 -17.50
N HIS A 145 -1.15 2.73 -18.20
CA HIS A 145 -0.74 1.38 -17.82
C HIS A 145 0.76 1.25 -17.56
N ASP A 146 1.58 1.72 -18.50
CA ASP A 146 3.04 1.57 -18.40
C ASP A 146 3.59 2.29 -17.17
N GLY A 147 3.12 3.51 -16.88
CA GLY A 147 3.54 4.26 -15.70
C GLY A 147 3.21 3.55 -14.39
N VAL A 148 2.02 2.95 -14.28
CA VAL A 148 1.62 2.17 -13.10
C VAL A 148 2.44 0.90 -12.99
N MET A 149 2.77 0.24 -14.10
CA MET A 149 3.61 -0.97 -14.10
C MET A 149 5.06 -0.67 -13.77
N ASP A 150 5.59 0.47 -14.18
CA ASP A 150 6.93 0.92 -13.81
C ASP A 150 7.01 1.17 -12.30
N GLU A 151 6.05 1.86 -11.70
CA GLU A 151 5.97 2.07 -10.25
C GLU A 151 5.85 0.73 -9.48
N TYR A 152 4.98 -0.17 -9.94
CA TYR A 152 4.86 -1.51 -9.35
C TYR A 152 6.17 -2.27 -9.39
N LYS A 153 6.88 -2.23 -10.51
CA LYS A 153 8.16 -2.91 -10.70
C LYS A 153 9.25 -2.31 -9.80
N GLU A 154 9.35 -0.98 -9.75
CA GLU A 154 10.30 -0.30 -8.89
C GLU A 154 10.10 -0.68 -7.41
N LEU A 155 8.84 -0.65 -6.94
CA LEU A 155 8.50 -1.08 -5.59
C LEU A 155 8.88 -2.55 -5.34
N THR A 156 8.55 -3.46 -6.26
CA THR A 156 8.86 -4.88 -6.11
C THR A 156 10.35 -5.18 -6.16
N ASP A 157 11.13 -4.47 -6.97
CA ASP A 157 12.58 -4.62 -7.05
C ASP A 157 13.24 -4.19 -5.72
N HIS A 158 12.84 -3.06 -5.14
CA HIS A 158 13.31 -2.60 -3.84
C HIS A 158 12.91 -3.54 -2.69
N LEU A 159 11.66 -4.02 -2.70
CA LEU A 159 11.20 -5.00 -1.70
C LEU A 159 12.01 -6.29 -1.74
N LYS A 160 12.31 -6.81 -2.93
CA LYS A 160 13.17 -7.99 -3.09
C LYS A 160 14.54 -7.75 -2.50
N GLU A 161 15.18 -6.63 -2.84
CA GLU A 161 16.50 -6.29 -2.33
C GLU A 161 16.54 -6.26 -0.80
N ILE A 162 15.52 -5.66 -0.16
CA ILE A 162 15.44 -5.55 1.30
C ILE A 162 15.20 -6.91 1.95
N LEU A 163 14.26 -7.71 1.41
CA LEU A 163 13.86 -8.98 2.02
C LEU A 163 14.88 -10.10 1.76
N GLU A 164 15.54 -10.14 0.59
CA GLU A 164 16.55 -11.13 0.27
C GLU A 164 17.86 -10.88 1.05
N ASN A 165 18.30 -9.61 1.14
CA ASN A 165 19.50 -9.26 1.91
C ASN A 165 19.32 -9.37 3.43
N GLY A 166 18.06 -9.39 3.93
CA GLY A 166 17.76 -9.65 5.34
C GLY A 166 17.85 -11.12 5.72
N ALA A 167 17.70 -12.04 4.75
CA ALA A 167 17.75 -13.49 5.00
C ALA A 167 19.19 -14.05 5.14
N GLU A 168 20.21 -13.34 4.66
CA GLU A 168 21.61 -13.83 4.73
C GLU A 168 22.29 -13.56 6.09
N THR A 169 21.65 -12.83 7.01
CA THR A 169 22.25 -12.48 8.32
C THR A 169 21.83 -13.43 9.46
N SER A 170 21.09 -14.50 9.14
CA SER A 170 20.67 -15.52 10.12
C SER A 170 21.42 -16.85 9.92
N VAL A 171 22.74 -16.82 10.09
CA VAL A 171 23.56 -18.05 10.24
C VAL A 171 24.48 -17.87 11.44
#